data_96fb6e8cca7b34090ad35b80f4098e40
#
_entry.id   96fb6e8cca7b34090ad35b80f4098e40
#
_cell.length_a   1.000
_cell.length_b   1.000
_cell.length_c   1.000
_cell.angle_alpha   90.00
_cell.angle_beta   90.00
_cell.angle_gamma   90.00
#
_symmetry.space_group_name_H-M   'P 1'
#
loop_
_entity.id
_entity.type
_entity.pdbx_description
1 polymer ?
#
loop_
_entity_poly.entity_id
_entity_poly.type
_entity_poly.pdbx_seq_one_letter_code
_entity_poly.pdbx_strand_id
1 'polypeptide(L)'
;MPKQSAVDIIAVNSYRFTGDSIVLKDAFLRNFNVKPCRVKNRIYTSKNILLPDIENCILNINSTKILILGKSSVIHQRKEKIAVNVLILSHNIKQTPAEINNLFTCNYIIADSSIPAWKSAKWKKEFEQLHLRFYSVAQDG
;
A
#
# COMPACT_ATOMS: atom_id res chain seq x y z
N MET A 1 11.12 -8.01 2.71
CA MET A 1 10.03 -8.72 3.43
C MET A 1 9.14 -9.44 2.41
N PRO A 2 9.53 -10.60 1.95
CA PRO A 2 8.75 -11.28 0.91
C PRO A 2 7.39 -11.73 1.47
N LYS A 3 6.33 -11.43 0.73
CA LYS A 3 4.95 -11.86 0.98
C LYS A 3 4.21 -11.21 2.16
N GLN A 4 4.73 -10.19 2.79
CA GLN A 4 4.08 -9.52 3.92
C GLN A 4 3.82 -8.05 3.60
N SER A 5 2.70 -7.54 4.11
CA SER A 5 2.32 -6.13 4.00
C SER A 5 2.69 -5.39 5.27
N ALA A 6 3.24 -4.18 5.12
CA ALA A 6 3.49 -3.27 6.21
C ALA A 6 3.38 -1.83 5.72
N VAL A 7 2.42 -1.11 6.23
CA VAL A 7 2.20 0.31 5.91
C VAL A 7 2.13 1.09 7.21
N ASP A 8 3.02 2.06 7.38
CA ASP A 8 2.96 3.04 8.46
C ASP A 8 2.36 4.34 7.94
N ILE A 9 1.28 4.77 8.55
CA ILE A 9 0.70 6.08 8.33
C ILE A 9 1.29 7.02 9.37
N ILE A 10 2.14 7.94 8.91
CA ILE A 10 2.93 8.81 9.76
C ILE A 10 2.25 10.18 9.87
N ALA A 11 2.05 10.66 11.08
CA ALA A 11 1.56 12.00 11.37
C ALA A 11 2.44 12.62 12.47
N VAL A 12 3.21 13.65 12.11
CA VAL A 12 4.18 14.32 12.98
C VAL A 12 5.18 13.31 13.57
N ASN A 13 5.10 13.01 14.87
CA ASN A 13 5.98 12.09 15.58
C ASN A 13 5.31 10.75 15.93
N SER A 14 4.12 10.51 15.39
CA SER A 14 3.35 9.30 15.66
C SER A 14 3.08 8.51 14.39
N TYR A 15 2.84 7.22 14.53
CA TYR A 15 2.48 6.35 13.41
C TYR A 15 1.27 5.49 13.75
N ARG A 16 0.55 5.09 12.71
CA ARG A 16 -0.46 4.05 12.75
C ARG A 16 -0.03 2.96 11.79
N PHE A 17 0.06 1.75 12.29
CA PHE A 17 0.44 0.59 11.49
C PHE A 17 -0.80 -0.09 10.91
N THR A 18 -0.72 -0.48 9.65
CA THR A 18 -1.62 -1.41 9.01
C THR A 18 -0.82 -2.41 8.19
N GLY A 19 -1.24 -3.66 8.19
CA GLY A 19 -0.56 -4.76 7.52
C GLY A 19 -0.54 -6.02 8.37
N ASP A 20 0.31 -6.97 7.98
CA ASP A 20 0.39 -8.26 8.65
C ASP A 20 0.91 -8.14 10.09
N SER A 21 0.14 -8.61 11.05
CA SER A 21 0.47 -8.54 12.49
C SER A 21 1.78 -9.24 12.85
N ILE A 22 2.21 -10.22 12.04
CA ILE A 22 3.48 -10.91 12.24
C ILE A 22 4.67 -9.96 12.14
N VAL A 23 4.58 -8.90 11.33
CA VAL A 23 5.64 -7.90 11.18
C VAL A 23 5.91 -7.16 12.49
N LEU A 24 4.89 -6.96 13.31
CA LEU A 24 5.04 -6.33 14.63
C LEU A 24 5.44 -7.33 15.72
N LYS A 25 4.95 -8.56 15.64
CA LYS A 25 5.19 -9.62 16.62
C LYS A 25 6.60 -10.20 16.52
N ASP A 26 7.09 -10.39 15.30
CA ASP A 26 8.44 -10.90 15.06
C ASP A 26 9.48 -9.79 15.22
N ALA A 27 10.37 -9.96 16.20
CA ALA A 27 11.39 -8.97 16.52
C ALA A 27 12.38 -8.73 15.37
N PHE A 28 12.71 -9.78 14.61
CA PHE A 28 13.60 -9.68 13.45
C PHE A 28 12.94 -8.86 12.34
N LEU A 29 11.72 -9.21 11.93
CA LEU A 29 10.99 -8.49 10.89
C LEU A 29 10.78 -7.02 11.27
N ARG A 30 10.36 -6.76 12.51
CA ARG A 30 10.18 -5.40 13.02
C ARG A 30 11.46 -4.59 13.00
N ASN A 31 12.56 -5.15 13.49
CA ASN A 31 13.83 -4.43 13.65
C ASN A 31 14.49 -4.13 12.29
N PHE A 32 14.38 -5.03 11.33
CA PHE A 32 15.04 -4.86 10.02
C PHE A 32 14.19 -4.13 8.99
N ASN A 33 12.87 -4.23 9.06
CA ASN A 33 12.02 -3.69 8.01
C ASN A 33 11.28 -2.40 8.41
N VAL A 34 10.83 -2.30 9.65
CA VAL A 34 9.96 -1.20 10.10
C VAL A 34 10.73 -0.17 10.90
N LYS A 35 11.52 -0.62 11.86
CA LYS A 35 12.26 0.24 12.79
C LYS A 35 13.22 1.23 12.11
N PRO A 36 13.99 0.87 11.07
CA PRO A 36 14.90 1.81 10.41
C PRO A 36 14.15 3.01 9.81
N CYS A 37 13.01 2.78 9.18
CA CYS A 37 12.18 3.85 8.63
C CYS A 37 11.63 4.77 9.73
N ARG A 38 11.18 4.20 10.85
CA ARG A 38 10.69 4.96 12.00
C ARG A 38 11.78 5.80 12.62
N VAL A 39 12.98 5.23 12.83
CA VAL A 39 14.14 5.96 13.37
C VAL A 39 14.55 7.10 12.45
N LYS A 40 14.65 6.85 11.14
CA LYS A 40 14.98 7.87 10.13
C LYS A 40 13.99 9.05 10.16
N ASN A 41 12.72 8.78 10.37
CA ASN A 41 11.66 9.78 10.43
C ASN A 41 11.39 10.31 11.85
N ARG A 42 12.23 9.97 12.84
CA ARG A 42 12.10 10.40 14.25
C ARG A 42 10.75 10.06 14.87
N ILE A 43 10.21 8.90 14.55
CA ILE A 43 8.90 8.44 15.00
C ILE A 43 9.12 7.49 16.17
N TYR A 44 8.80 7.93 17.37
CA TYR A 44 9.07 7.16 18.59
C TYR A 44 7.80 6.67 19.29
N THR A 45 6.65 7.21 18.96
CA THR A 45 5.38 6.91 19.63
C THR A 45 4.40 6.26 18.71
N SER A 46 3.88 5.09 19.10
CA SER A 46 2.68 4.54 18.48
C SER A 46 1.46 5.16 19.13
N LYS A 47 0.62 5.81 18.37
CA LYS A 47 -0.77 5.96 18.80
C LYS A 47 -1.40 4.59 18.56
N ASN A 48 -1.65 3.84 19.64
CA ASN A 48 -2.30 2.52 19.63
C ASN A 48 -3.74 2.62 19.12
N ILE A 49 -3.88 2.90 17.85
CA ILE A 49 -5.09 2.61 17.12
C ILE A 49 -4.63 1.64 16.05
N LEU A 50 -4.67 0.36 16.36
CA LEU A 50 -4.86 -0.66 15.35
C LEU A 50 -6.09 -0.20 14.58
N LEU A 51 -5.86 0.42 13.42
CA LEU A 51 -6.96 0.67 12.52
C LEU A 51 -7.50 -0.72 12.17
N PRO A 52 -8.78 -1.00 12.46
CA PRO A 52 -9.36 -2.23 11.95
C PRO A 52 -9.15 -2.20 10.45
N ASP A 53 -8.96 -3.35 9.88
CA ASP A 53 -8.79 -3.62 8.46
C ASP A 53 -9.13 -2.43 7.56
N ILE A 54 -8.13 -1.61 7.24
CA ILE A 54 -8.33 -0.42 6.37
C ILE A 54 -8.26 -0.78 4.88
N GLU A 55 -8.21 -2.07 4.56
CA GLU A 55 -8.44 -2.53 3.20
C GLU A 55 -9.81 -2.05 2.73
N ASN A 56 -9.86 -1.50 1.53
CA ASN A 56 -11.07 -0.97 0.89
C ASN A 56 -11.65 0.32 1.52
N CYS A 57 -10.94 0.95 2.43
CA CYS A 57 -11.33 2.24 2.99
C CYS A 57 -10.49 3.36 2.38
N ILE A 58 -11.15 4.45 1.98
CA ILE A 58 -10.44 5.67 1.56
C ILE A 58 -10.03 6.43 2.82
N LEU A 59 -8.72 6.56 3.00
CA LEU A 59 -8.15 7.39 4.05
C LEU A 59 -7.89 8.80 3.51
N ASN A 60 -8.30 9.80 4.25
CA ASN A 60 -8.00 11.18 3.91
C ASN A 60 -6.98 11.74 4.92
N ILE A 61 -5.75 11.96 4.46
CA ILE A 61 -4.65 12.42 5.29
C ILE A 61 -4.08 13.69 4.64
N ASN A 62 -4.20 14.83 5.33
CA ASN A 62 -3.72 16.13 4.82
C ASN A 62 -4.17 16.40 3.37
N SER A 63 -5.45 16.24 3.10
CA SER A 63 -6.06 16.40 1.76
C SER A 63 -5.59 15.36 0.71
N THR A 64 -4.82 14.37 1.10
CA THR A 64 -4.41 13.26 0.24
C THR A 64 -5.31 12.05 0.47
N LYS A 65 -6.01 11.62 -0.56
CA LYS A 65 -6.85 10.41 -0.53
C LYS A 65 -6.02 9.19 -0.85
N ILE A 66 -5.96 8.26 0.08
CA ILE A 66 -5.21 7.00 -0.03
C ILE A 66 -6.20 5.85 0.04
N LEU A 67 -6.11 4.91 -0.89
CA LEU A 67 -6.89 3.68 -0.89
C LEU A 67 -5.95 2.48 -0.86
N ILE A 68 -6.18 1.53 0.03
CA ILE A 68 -5.46 0.27 0.10
C ILE A 68 -6.37 -0.84 -0.41
N LEU A 69 -5.96 -1.49 -1.49
CA LEU A 69 -6.63 -2.65 -2.05
C LEU A 69 -5.88 -3.93 -1.63
N GLY A 70 -6.58 -4.81 -0.96
CA GLY A 70 -6.07 -6.10 -0.53
C GLY A 70 -6.76 -7.28 -1.21
N LYS A 71 -6.45 -8.48 -0.74
CA LYS A 71 -6.94 -9.74 -1.30
C LYS A 71 -8.47 -9.86 -1.27
N SER A 72 -9.11 -9.31 -0.26
CA SER A 72 -10.58 -9.33 -0.05
C SER A 72 -11.31 -8.22 -0.78
N SER A 73 -10.59 -7.38 -1.54
CA SER A 73 -11.19 -6.27 -2.27
C SER A 73 -12.13 -6.79 -3.36
N VAL A 74 -13.43 -6.67 -3.13
CA VAL A 74 -14.44 -6.91 -4.16
C VAL A 74 -14.78 -5.56 -4.80
N ILE A 75 -14.32 -5.37 -6.03
CA ILE A 75 -14.55 -4.14 -6.76
C ILE A 75 -15.63 -4.39 -7.80
N HIS A 76 -16.77 -3.75 -7.62
CA HIS A 76 -17.83 -3.77 -8.62
C HIS A 76 -17.55 -2.74 -9.70
N GLN A 77 -17.84 -3.09 -10.94
CA GLN A 77 -17.80 -2.12 -12.04
C GLN A 77 -18.74 -0.94 -11.74
N ARG A 78 -18.21 0.27 -11.87
CA ARG A 78 -18.96 1.50 -11.68
C ARG A 78 -18.95 2.31 -12.98
N LYS A 79 -19.99 3.15 -13.15
CA LYS A 79 -20.07 4.07 -14.28
C LYS A 79 -18.99 5.16 -14.21
N GLU A 80 -18.63 5.56 -12.99
CA GLU A 80 -17.63 6.60 -12.74
C GLU A 80 -16.42 6.03 -12.02
N LYS A 81 -15.23 6.51 -12.39
CA LYS A 81 -13.98 6.12 -11.72
C LYS A 81 -13.90 6.73 -10.32
N ILE A 82 -13.32 5.97 -9.41
CA ILE A 82 -13.04 6.46 -8.05
C ILE A 82 -11.75 7.28 -8.10
N ALA A 83 -11.83 8.55 -7.71
CA ALA A 83 -10.67 9.43 -7.66
C ALA A 83 -9.94 9.30 -6.33
N VAL A 84 -8.67 8.90 -6.36
CA VAL A 84 -7.76 8.83 -5.22
C VAL A 84 -6.40 9.42 -5.62
N ASN A 85 -5.62 9.89 -4.66
CA ASN A 85 -4.27 10.39 -4.95
C ASN A 85 -3.27 9.23 -5.00
N VAL A 86 -3.37 8.30 -4.05
CA VAL A 86 -2.47 7.16 -3.92
C VAL A 86 -3.28 5.87 -3.80
N LEU A 87 -2.96 4.91 -4.65
CA LEU A 87 -3.52 3.56 -4.61
C LEU A 87 -2.43 2.59 -4.18
N ILE A 88 -2.62 1.92 -3.05
CA ILE A 88 -1.70 0.90 -2.54
C ILE A 88 -2.29 -0.48 -2.85
N LEU A 89 -1.51 -1.29 -3.56
CA LEU A 89 -1.86 -2.67 -3.91
C LEU A 89 -1.15 -3.63 -2.97
N SER A 90 -1.92 -4.48 -2.30
CA SER A 90 -1.44 -5.36 -1.24
C SER A 90 -1.98 -6.78 -1.39
N HIS A 91 -1.32 -7.75 -0.71
CA HIS A 91 -1.78 -9.14 -0.60
C HIS A 91 -2.08 -9.85 -1.94
N ASN A 92 -1.26 -9.58 -2.95
CA ASN A 92 -1.36 -10.22 -4.26
C ASN A 92 -2.78 -10.17 -4.86
N ILE A 93 -3.35 -8.98 -4.91
CA ILE A 93 -4.68 -8.74 -5.50
C ILE A 93 -4.84 -9.38 -6.87
N LYS A 94 -6.08 -9.70 -7.25
CA LYS A 94 -6.40 -10.40 -8.51
C LYS A 94 -6.57 -9.47 -9.71
N GLN A 95 -6.89 -8.19 -9.45
CA GLN A 95 -7.15 -7.20 -10.50
C GLN A 95 -5.92 -6.97 -11.37
N THR A 96 -6.17 -6.81 -12.66
CA THR A 96 -5.15 -6.46 -13.65
C THR A 96 -4.92 -4.93 -13.71
N PRO A 97 -3.78 -4.45 -14.22
CA PRO A 97 -3.56 -3.02 -14.45
C PRO A 97 -4.64 -2.34 -15.28
N ALA A 98 -5.16 -3.01 -16.30
CA ALA A 98 -6.26 -2.48 -17.13
C ALA A 98 -7.55 -2.30 -16.32
N GLU A 99 -7.92 -3.27 -15.50
CA GLU A 99 -9.08 -3.18 -14.59
C GLU A 99 -8.90 -2.06 -13.58
N ILE A 100 -7.71 -1.92 -13.00
CA ILE A 100 -7.39 -0.84 -12.06
C ILE A 100 -7.54 0.52 -12.75
N ASN A 101 -7.01 0.67 -13.96
CA ASN A 101 -7.14 1.91 -14.73
C ASN A 101 -8.59 2.25 -15.09
N ASN A 102 -9.43 1.23 -15.30
CA ASN A 102 -10.86 1.44 -15.57
C ASN A 102 -11.65 1.85 -14.32
N LEU A 103 -11.21 1.45 -13.14
CA LEU A 103 -11.93 1.67 -11.89
C LEU A 103 -11.47 2.92 -11.14
N PHE A 104 -10.21 3.32 -11.30
CA PHE A 104 -9.61 4.39 -10.53
C PHE A 104 -8.97 5.46 -11.41
N THR A 105 -9.03 6.70 -10.91
CA THR A 105 -8.16 7.79 -11.34
C THR A 105 -7.22 8.09 -10.20
N CYS A 106 -5.92 7.89 -10.39
CA CYS A 106 -4.92 8.04 -9.34
C CYS A 106 -3.63 8.66 -9.85
N ASN A 107 -2.89 9.34 -8.96
CA ASN A 107 -1.61 9.96 -9.29
C ASN A 107 -0.46 8.96 -9.16
N TYR A 108 -0.55 8.09 -8.15
CA TYR A 108 0.48 7.10 -7.84
C TYR A 108 -0.16 5.75 -7.52
N ILE A 109 0.46 4.68 -8.04
CA ILE A 109 0.12 3.29 -7.71
C ILE A 109 1.35 2.67 -7.07
N ILE A 110 1.18 2.13 -5.87
CA ILE A 110 2.26 1.51 -5.10
C ILE A 110 1.93 0.05 -4.87
N ALA A 111 2.78 -0.85 -5.34
CA ALA A 111 2.73 -2.27 -4.95
C ALA A 111 3.60 -2.47 -3.71
N ASP A 112 3.00 -2.96 -2.63
CA ASP A 112 3.74 -3.25 -1.41
C ASP A 112 4.56 -4.55 -1.52
N SER A 113 5.33 -4.87 -0.47
CA SER A 113 6.22 -6.04 -0.46
C SER A 113 5.50 -7.39 -0.43
N SER A 114 4.19 -7.43 -0.24
CA SER A 114 3.39 -8.66 -0.31
C SER A 114 3.10 -9.11 -1.76
N ILE A 115 3.25 -8.19 -2.73
CA ILE A 115 3.14 -8.51 -4.16
C ILE A 115 4.42 -9.19 -4.64
N PRO A 116 4.34 -10.37 -5.29
CA PRO A 116 5.52 -11.05 -5.81
C PRO A 116 6.32 -10.19 -6.81
N ALA A 117 7.64 -10.22 -6.71
CA ALA A 117 8.53 -9.42 -7.55
C ALA A 117 8.30 -9.60 -9.05
N TRP A 118 8.07 -10.84 -9.52
CA TRP A 118 7.78 -11.13 -10.92
C TRP A 118 6.49 -10.45 -11.40
N LYS A 119 5.47 -10.38 -10.52
CA LYS A 119 4.19 -9.73 -10.81
C LYS A 119 4.34 -8.22 -10.85
N SER A 120 5.09 -7.65 -9.91
CA SER A 120 5.41 -6.23 -9.89
C SER A 120 6.19 -5.81 -11.14
N ALA A 121 7.15 -6.62 -11.59
CA ALA A 121 7.92 -6.35 -12.81
C ALA A 121 7.03 -6.35 -14.07
N LYS A 122 6.09 -7.28 -14.15
CA LYS A 122 5.10 -7.33 -15.23
C LYS A 122 4.20 -6.09 -15.19
N TRP A 123 3.66 -5.77 -14.01
CA TRP A 123 2.77 -4.63 -13.82
C TRP A 123 3.45 -3.29 -14.08
N LYS A 124 4.73 -3.15 -13.76
CA LYS A 124 5.50 -1.93 -14.06
C LYS A 124 5.42 -1.58 -15.54
N LYS A 125 5.66 -2.56 -16.43
CA LYS A 125 5.56 -2.38 -17.88
C LYS A 125 4.13 -2.04 -18.33
N GLU A 126 3.13 -2.73 -17.78
CA GLU A 126 1.72 -2.52 -18.15
C GLU A 126 1.22 -1.13 -17.69
N PHE A 127 1.57 -0.69 -16.47
CA PHE A 127 1.22 0.65 -15.98
C PHE A 127 1.96 1.76 -16.73
N GLU A 128 3.21 1.55 -17.13
CA GLU A 128 3.96 2.47 -17.98
C GLU A 128 3.27 2.65 -19.35
N GLN A 129 2.78 1.57 -19.96
CA GLN A 129 2.00 1.64 -21.21
C GLN A 129 0.69 2.42 -21.05
N LEU A 130 0.11 2.41 -19.86
CA LEU A 130 -1.09 3.18 -19.50
C LEU A 130 -0.76 4.62 -19.05
N HIS A 131 0.51 5.04 -19.11
CA HIS A 131 0.99 6.34 -18.63
C HIS A 131 0.70 6.61 -17.15
N LEU A 132 0.66 5.55 -16.33
CA LEU A 132 0.43 5.63 -14.89
C LEU A 132 1.75 5.48 -14.11
N ARG A 133 1.90 6.23 -13.05
CA ARG A 133 3.08 6.18 -12.18
C ARG A 133 2.97 5.00 -11.24
N PHE A 134 3.82 4.01 -11.46
CA PHE A 134 3.87 2.79 -10.65
C PHE A 134 5.20 2.68 -9.90
N TYR A 135 5.12 2.33 -8.63
CA TYR A 135 6.26 2.07 -7.75
C TYR A 135 6.10 0.72 -7.07
N SER A 136 7.15 -0.09 -7.05
CA SER A 136 7.17 -1.37 -6.37
C SER A 136 8.13 -1.33 -5.19
N VAL A 137 7.61 -1.50 -3.98
CA VAL A 137 8.45 -1.56 -2.76
C VAL A 137 9.47 -2.71 -2.82
N ALA A 138 9.11 -3.82 -3.46
CA ALA A 138 10.00 -4.97 -3.59
C ALA A 138 11.18 -4.75 -4.56
N GLN A 139 11.04 -3.84 -5.54
CA GLN A 139 12.04 -3.59 -6.59
C GLN A 139 12.74 -2.25 -6.43
N ASP A 140 11.99 -1.21 -6.07
CA ASP A 140 12.44 0.18 -6.08
C ASP A 140 12.66 0.71 -4.65
N GLY A 141 12.26 -0.08 -3.62
CA GLY A 141 12.33 0.28 -2.20
C GLY A 141 13.64 0.01 -1.50
#